data_864cd71eb29b93e15a2acf8a9ea7af76
#
_entry.id   864cd71eb29b93e15a2acf8a9ea7af76
#
_cell.length_a   1.000
_cell.length_b   1.000
_cell.length_c   1.000
_cell.angle_alpha   90.00
_cell.angle_beta   90.00
_cell.angle_gamma   90.00
#
_symmetry.space_group_name_H-M   'P 1'
#
loop_
_entity.id
_entity.type
_entity.pdbx_description
1 polymer ?
#
loop_
_entity_poly.entity_id
_entity_poly.type
_entity_poly.pdbx_seq_one_letter_code
_entity_poly.pdbx_strand_id
1 'polypeptide(L)'
;MKKENGKELIPLKKMTELCNCFNLNMDYVIGIKREHNGNGKHLLDSKEIGSRLRCLRKKYNITQRQLAELLHTSQSTISAYESGKTIILTAFALQIVYKYHVSLDWLCGRTEDMY
;
A
#
# COMPACT_ATOMS: atom_id res chain seq x y z
N MET A 1 3.41 9.72 -23.51
CA MET A 1 3.35 9.41 -23.06
C MET A 1 3.46 8.91 -22.41
N LYS A 2 3.47 8.65 -22.38
CA LYS A 2 3.59 8.15 -21.78
C LYS A 2 3.94 7.87 -20.80
N LYS A 3 4.07 7.90 -20.57
CA LYS A 3 4.57 7.86 -19.45
C LYS A 3 3.93 7.69 -18.20
N GLU A 4 2.93 7.84 -17.98
CA GLU A 4 2.26 7.74 -16.75
C GLU A 4 1.88 6.36 -16.39
N ASN A 5 2.69 5.42 -16.64
CA ASN A 5 2.42 4.06 -16.22
C ASN A 5 3.05 3.81 -14.86
N GLY A 6 2.87 2.60 -14.34
CA GLY A 6 3.28 2.26 -12.99
C GLY A 6 4.76 2.45 -12.69
N LYS A 7 5.59 2.40 -13.70
CA LYS A 7 7.02 2.55 -13.45
C LYS A 7 7.41 4.00 -13.17
N GLU A 8 6.49 4.94 -13.37
CA GLU A 8 6.71 6.31 -12.99
C GLU A 8 6.51 6.53 -11.49
N LEU A 9 5.92 5.57 -10.80
CA LEU A 9 5.63 5.71 -9.37
C LEU A 9 6.81 5.26 -8.53
N ILE A 10 6.97 5.92 -7.38
CA ILE A 10 8.02 5.57 -6.44
C ILE A 10 7.71 4.20 -5.82
N PRO A 11 8.66 3.25 -5.86
CA PRO A 11 8.44 1.99 -5.16
C PRO A 11 8.21 2.23 -3.67
N LEU A 12 7.42 1.37 -3.04
CA LEU A 12 7.10 1.53 -1.62
C LEU A 12 8.35 1.53 -0.75
N LYS A 13 9.35 0.73 -1.13
CA LYS A 13 10.61 0.71 -0.38
C LYS A 13 11.27 2.08 -0.37
N LYS A 14 11.31 2.74 -1.52
CA LYS A 14 11.89 4.09 -1.61
C LYS A 14 11.05 5.10 -0.88
N MET A 15 9.73 4.99 -0.96
CA MET A 15 8.85 5.89 -0.24
C MET A 15 9.04 5.76 1.26
N THR A 16 9.21 4.52 1.75
CA THR A 16 9.47 4.27 3.16
C THR A 16 10.77 4.93 3.58
N GLU A 17 11.82 4.80 2.78
CA GLU A 17 13.11 5.42 3.08
C GLU A 17 13.00 6.93 3.15
N LEU A 18 12.27 7.52 2.21
CA LEU A 18 12.04 8.95 2.18
C LEU A 18 11.31 9.42 3.43
N CYS A 19 10.23 8.72 3.78
CA CYS A 19 9.44 9.08 4.95
C CYS A 19 10.24 8.95 6.24
N ASN A 20 11.07 7.91 6.34
CA ASN A 20 11.94 7.73 7.51
C ASN A 20 12.98 8.86 7.61
N CYS A 21 13.54 9.23 6.46
CA CYS A 21 14.59 10.23 6.41
C CYS A 21 14.10 11.62 6.80
N PHE A 22 12.92 12.00 6.32
CA PHE A 22 12.37 13.34 6.53
C PHE A 22 11.26 13.38 7.57
N ASN A 23 11.03 12.28 8.27
CA ASN A 23 9.98 12.16 9.30
C ASN A 23 8.62 12.58 8.76
N LEU A 24 8.25 11.97 7.65
CA LEU A 24 6.96 12.22 7.00
C LEU A 24 6.09 10.98 7.10
N ASN A 25 4.79 11.16 6.88
CA ASN A 25 3.91 10.01 6.69
C ASN A 25 3.60 9.86 5.20
N MET A 26 3.30 8.62 4.79
CA MET A 26 3.06 8.30 3.39
C MET A 26 1.77 8.96 2.88
N ASP A 27 0.76 9.03 3.75
CA ASP A 27 -0.52 9.61 3.36
C ASP A 27 -0.36 11.08 2.97
N TYR A 28 0.54 11.79 3.65
CA TYR A 28 0.86 13.16 3.25
C TYR A 28 1.54 13.19 1.89
N VAL A 29 2.52 12.30 1.68
CA VAL A 29 3.29 12.27 0.44
C VAL A 29 2.39 12.03 -0.77
N ILE A 30 1.38 11.18 -0.62
CA ILE A 30 0.47 10.88 -1.73
C ILE A 30 -0.76 11.78 -1.75
N GLY A 31 -0.82 12.76 -0.84
CA GLY A 31 -1.84 13.80 -0.89
C GLY A 31 -3.16 13.48 -0.21
N ILE A 32 -3.22 12.41 0.58
CA ILE A 32 -4.45 12.04 1.28
C ILE A 32 -4.62 12.86 2.56
N LYS A 33 -3.52 13.15 3.25
CA LYS A 33 -3.57 13.90 4.50
C LYS A 33 -2.78 15.20 4.37
N ARG A 34 -3.22 16.22 5.09
CA ARG A 34 -2.53 17.50 5.14
C ARG A 34 -1.39 17.52 6.13
N GLU A 35 -1.50 16.69 7.17
CA GLU A 35 -0.49 16.64 8.21
C GLU A 35 0.69 15.81 7.74
N HIS A 36 1.87 16.37 7.88
CA HIS A 36 3.09 15.70 7.39
C HIS A 36 3.86 14.98 8.49
N ASN A 37 3.36 14.99 9.72
CA ASN A 37 4.05 14.37 10.84
C ASN A 37 4.35 12.91 10.56
N GLY A 38 5.59 12.51 10.79
CA GLY A 38 6.02 11.15 10.53
C GLY A 38 5.55 10.19 11.59
N ASN A 39 5.64 8.91 11.25
CA ASN A 39 5.23 7.82 12.12
C ASN A 39 6.44 7.16 12.78
N GLY A 40 7.60 7.84 12.78
CA GLY A 40 8.84 7.23 13.22
C GLY A 40 9.48 6.46 12.10
N LYS A 41 10.50 5.68 12.45
CA LYS A 41 11.25 4.91 11.45
C LYS A 41 10.71 3.48 11.41
N HIS A 42 10.40 3.03 10.22
CA HIS A 42 9.84 1.70 10.01
C HIS A 42 10.56 1.00 8.87
N LEU A 43 10.67 -0.31 8.98
CA LEU A 43 11.13 -1.16 7.89
C LEU A 43 9.92 -1.71 7.16
N LEU A 44 10.02 -1.76 5.85
CA LEU A 44 8.96 -2.34 5.04
C LEU A 44 9.00 -3.86 5.19
N ASP A 45 7.89 -4.44 5.61
CA ASP A 45 7.80 -5.88 5.87
C ASP A 45 6.72 -6.46 4.96
N SER A 46 7.13 -7.30 4.02
CA SER A 46 6.20 -7.87 3.04
C SER A 46 5.12 -8.72 3.69
N LYS A 47 5.44 -9.39 4.78
CA LYS A 47 4.46 -10.24 5.46
C LYS A 47 3.42 -9.40 6.18
N GLU A 48 3.84 -8.30 6.78
CA GLU A 48 2.89 -7.42 7.44
C GLU A 48 1.98 -6.75 6.42
N ILE A 49 2.54 -6.29 5.32
CA ILE A 49 1.75 -5.69 4.25
C ILE A 49 0.72 -6.70 3.75
N GLY A 50 1.15 -7.94 3.53
CA GLY A 50 0.25 -9.00 3.08
C GLY A 50 -0.86 -9.27 4.06
N SER A 51 -0.54 -9.30 5.34
CA SER A 51 -1.53 -9.51 6.39
C SER A 51 -2.56 -8.38 6.42
N ARG A 52 -2.12 -7.15 6.26
CA ARG A 52 -3.01 -6.01 6.26
C ARG A 52 -3.87 -5.96 5.00
N LEU A 53 -3.32 -6.34 3.86
CA LEU A 53 -4.09 -6.45 2.63
C LEU A 53 -5.20 -7.49 2.79
N ARG A 54 -4.89 -8.61 3.40
CA ARG A 54 -5.88 -9.64 3.67
C ARG A 54 -6.96 -9.16 4.63
N CYS A 55 -6.55 -8.44 5.66
CA CYS A 55 -7.48 -7.86 6.64
C CYS A 55 -8.46 -6.93 5.95
N LEU A 56 -7.95 -6.04 5.10
CA LEU A 56 -8.77 -5.12 4.34
C LEU A 56 -9.75 -5.87 3.45
N ARG A 57 -9.25 -6.87 2.72
CA ARG A 57 -10.07 -7.64 1.82
C ARG A 57 -11.23 -8.31 2.56
N LYS A 58 -10.94 -8.89 3.71
CA LYS A 58 -11.98 -9.56 4.49
C LYS A 58 -12.97 -8.58 5.08
N LYS A 59 -12.49 -7.41 5.47
CA LYS A 59 -13.38 -6.38 6.00
C LYS A 59 -14.43 -5.95 4.98
N TYR A 60 -14.03 -5.89 3.71
CA TYR A 60 -14.93 -5.46 2.64
C TYR A 60 -15.56 -6.64 1.90
N ASN A 61 -15.38 -7.85 2.43
CA ASN A 61 -16.03 -9.05 1.90
C ASN A 61 -15.73 -9.31 0.44
N ILE A 62 -14.48 -9.14 0.04
CA ILE A 62 -14.08 -9.45 -1.33
C ILE A 62 -13.09 -10.60 -1.32
N THR A 63 -13.14 -11.40 -2.38
CA THR A 63 -12.23 -12.52 -2.55
C THR A 63 -10.93 -12.05 -3.19
N GLN A 64 -9.90 -12.90 -3.13
CA GLN A 64 -8.65 -12.60 -3.83
C GLN A 64 -8.90 -12.39 -5.32
N ARG A 65 -9.79 -13.19 -5.89
CA ARG A 65 -10.12 -13.08 -7.31
C ARG A 65 -10.77 -11.74 -7.63
N GLN A 66 -11.71 -11.31 -6.77
CA GLN A 66 -12.37 -10.03 -6.97
C GLN A 66 -11.40 -8.87 -6.86
N LEU A 67 -10.48 -8.93 -5.91
CA LEU A 67 -9.47 -7.91 -5.78
C LEU A 67 -8.56 -7.91 -7.00
N ALA A 68 -8.19 -9.09 -7.49
CA ALA A 68 -7.36 -9.19 -8.69
C ALA A 68 -8.04 -8.56 -9.88
N GLU A 69 -9.34 -8.80 -10.03
CA GLU A 69 -10.10 -8.20 -11.13
C GLU A 69 -10.14 -6.68 -11.01
N LEU A 70 -10.32 -6.19 -9.80
CA LEU A 70 -10.34 -4.75 -9.55
C LEU A 70 -9.03 -4.10 -9.99
N LEU A 71 -7.91 -4.75 -9.71
CA LEU A 71 -6.59 -4.23 -10.01
C LEU A 71 -6.06 -4.64 -11.39
N HIS A 72 -6.87 -5.40 -12.14
CA HIS A 72 -6.48 -5.89 -13.47
C HIS A 72 -5.21 -6.73 -13.42
N THR A 73 -5.17 -7.64 -12.45
CA THR A 73 -4.04 -8.55 -12.29
C THR A 73 -4.57 -9.96 -12.01
N SER A 74 -3.67 -10.89 -11.73
CA SER A 74 -4.05 -12.28 -11.51
C SER A 74 -4.27 -12.56 -10.03
N GLN A 75 -5.08 -13.59 -9.74
CA GLN A 75 -5.28 -14.02 -8.37
C GLN A 75 -3.97 -14.48 -7.74
N SER A 76 -3.09 -15.11 -8.53
CA SER A 76 -1.81 -15.56 -7.98
C SER A 76 -0.94 -14.38 -7.55
N THR A 77 -1.07 -13.22 -8.21
CA THR A 77 -0.38 -12.02 -7.79
C THR A 77 -0.88 -11.56 -6.42
N ILE A 78 -2.21 -11.53 -6.23
CA ILE A 78 -2.77 -11.14 -4.94
C ILE A 78 -2.35 -12.15 -3.86
N SER A 79 -2.36 -13.43 -4.18
CA SER A 79 -1.95 -14.46 -3.23
C SER A 79 -0.48 -14.27 -2.82
N ALA A 80 0.38 -13.92 -3.77
CA ALA A 80 1.80 -13.68 -3.46
C ALA A 80 1.95 -12.46 -2.55
N TYR A 81 1.17 -11.41 -2.76
CA TYR A 81 1.19 -10.26 -1.87
C TYR A 81 0.74 -10.63 -0.46
N GLU A 82 -0.37 -11.37 -0.35
CA GLU A 82 -0.93 -11.69 0.96
C GLU A 82 -0.06 -12.65 1.75
N SER A 83 0.69 -13.50 1.06
CA SER A 83 1.59 -14.44 1.73
C SER A 83 2.93 -13.79 2.10
N GLY A 84 3.18 -12.59 1.61
CA GLY A 84 4.45 -11.91 1.86
C GLY A 84 5.57 -12.33 0.94
N LYS A 85 5.25 -13.06 -0.12
CA LYS A 85 6.26 -13.49 -1.08
C LYS A 85 6.85 -12.32 -1.83
N THR A 86 6.00 -11.35 -2.19
CA THR A 86 6.43 -10.13 -2.88
C THR A 86 5.73 -8.94 -2.25
N ILE A 87 6.30 -7.75 -2.47
CA ILE A 87 5.72 -6.50 -1.97
C ILE A 87 4.81 -5.93 -3.06
N ILE A 88 3.63 -5.48 -2.66
CA ILE A 88 2.65 -4.92 -3.58
C ILE A 88 3.23 -3.73 -4.35
N LEU A 89 2.90 -3.63 -5.62
CA LEU A 89 3.29 -2.48 -6.43
C LEU A 89 2.59 -1.22 -5.92
N THR A 90 3.32 -0.11 -5.97
CA THR A 90 2.77 1.17 -5.53
C THR A 90 1.47 1.50 -6.25
N ALA A 91 1.42 1.25 -7.56
CA ALA A 91 0.20 1.55 -8.34
C ALA A 91 -1.01 0.81 -7.80
N PHE A 92 -0.85 -0.46 -7.44
CA PHE A 92 -1.96 -1.24 -6.89
C PHE A 92 -2.32 -0.77 -5.48
N ALA A 93 -1.29 -0.45 -4.67
CA ALA A 93 -1.53 0.06 -3.33
C ALA A 93 -2.34 1.35 -3.36
N LEU A 94 -1.99 2.27 -4.28
CA LEU A 94 -2.71 3.53 -4.40
C LEU A 94 -4.16 3.31 -4.83
N GLN A 95 -4.40 2.39 -5.77
CA GLN A 95 -5.76 2.09 -6.18
C GLN A 95 -6.59 1.59 -5.00
N ILE A 96 -6.00 0.75 -4.17
CA ILE A 96 -6.69 0.20 -3.01
C ILE A 96 -6.99 1.30 -1.99
N VAL A 97 -6.00 2.11 -1.64
CA VAL A 97 -6.21 3.12 -0.58
C VAL A 97 -7.20 4.19 -1.04
N TYR A 98 -7.18 4.56 -2.32
CA TYR A 98 -8.15 5.54 -2.82
C TYR A 98 -9.55 4.96 -2.89
N LYS A 99 -9.68 3.71 -3.32
CA LYS A 99 -11.01 3.11 -3.45
C LYS A 99 -11.67 2.88 -2.10
N TYR A 100 -10.92 2.39 -1.13
CA TYR A 100 -11.49 2.02 0.17
C TYR A 100 -11.28 3.09 1.24
N HIS A 101 -10.67 4.20 0.88
CA HIS A 101 -10.43 5.33 1.80
C HIS A 101 -9.68 4.88 3.04
N VAL A 102 -8.65 4.08 2.85
CA VAL A 102 -7.79 3.61 3.94
C VAL A 102 -6.43 4.28 3.84
N SER A 103 -5.67 4.20 4.92
CA SER A 103 -4.36 4.83 5.02
C SER A 103 -3.30 3.96 4.35
N LEU A 104 -2.45 4.58 3.54
CA LEU A 104 -1.29 3.89 2.98
C LEU A 104 -0.28 3.57 4.07
N ASP A 105 -0.12 4.46 5.06
CA ASP A 105 0.74 4.18 6.20
C ASP A 105 0.29 2.93 6.93
N TRP A 106 -1.02 2.77 7.11
CA TRP A 106 -1.55 1.57 7.74
C TRP A 106 -1.24 0.33 6.89
N LEU A 107 -1.47 0.40 5.60
CA LEU A 107 -1.23 -0.75 4.73
C LEU A 107 0.23 -1.18 4.79
N CYS A 108 1.13 -0.22 4.91
CA CYS A 108 2.57 -0.49 4.94
C CYS A 108 3.11 -0.74 6.35
N GLY A 109 2.24 -0.83 7.35
CA GLY A 109 2.67 -1.16 8.70
C GLY A 109 3.26 -0.02 9.49
N ARG A 110 3.06 1.22 9.05
CA ARG A 110 3.65 2.39 9.71
C ARG A 110 2.75 2.97 10.79
N THR A 111 1.50 2.57 10.85
CA THR A 111 0.57 2.99 11.88
C THR A 111 -0.46 1.89 12.08
N GLU A 112 -1.09 1.89 13.24
CA GLU A 112 -2.18 0.96 13.52
C GLU A 112 -3.53 1.53 13.09
N ASP A 113 -3.57 2.79 12.67
CA ASP A 113 -4.82 3.46 12.30
C ASP A 113 -5.13 3.21 10.83
N MET A 114 -6.17 2.40 10.58
CA MET A 114 -6.57 2.04 9.22
C MET A 114 -7.05 3.27 8.42
N TYR A 115 -7.60 4.26 9.11
CA TYR A 115 -8.21 5.43 8.45
C TYR A 115 -7.51 6.75 8.78
#